data_dad2c6bc0e13385e105b81327e987b85
#
_entry.id   dad2c6bc0e13385e105b81327e987b85
#
_cell.length_a   1.000
_cell.length_b   1.000
_cell.length_c   1.000
_cell.angle_alpha   90.00
_cell.angle_beta   90.00
_cell.angle_gamma   90.00
#
_symmetry.space_group_name_H-M   'P 1'
#
loop_
_entity.id
_entity.type
_entity.pdbx_description
1 polymer ?
#
loop_
_entity_poly.entity_id
_entity_poly.type
_entity_poly.pdbx_seq_one_letter_code
_entity_poly.pdbx_strand_id
1 'polypeptide(L)'
;MNEKIITREEFGRIRDRMRKDGKTIVLCHGVFDLLHYGHIEHLQEARAQGDVLVVSVTAAKYVNKGPGRPYFNDQQRMAFLASLEFVDYVLLSEAVTVHEIVKYVQPDVYVKGQEYAAAENDVTGNIGPEQEIVEQYGGRIYFTQGEVYSSTKLLNNFFGALPEDVVEESRRLRKIYGSDVAQQVRDMIDAFAKLKVLVVGDIIIDDYVFCRVQGLTTKDAAMSTRYDYRERYMGGSLAIARHLANFAGHVTLLSMMGQEQDILAEVKRGMPHVELDIVQEKHFITPVKMRYLKQHHLRHEYEKLFSVNKLLDTDGMKNVDYSCFKRRLEDILPDYDVVVVCDYGHGLLPVDIIRVIEEKAPYLAVNCQTNSSNYGLNIITKYNKADIFVVDERELKLPFGQLPCTESELLEKLKTMLQAEYAWVTLGAKGALGSAGNIQAQMPAVTLHVKDTVGAGDAFYALAVLSSVCSIPLDIATLVANVAGAIKTNLVGNSKSVQKVDLLKFINTILNV
;
A
#
# COMPACT_ATOMS: atom_id res chain seq x y z
N MET A 1 -8.98 -31.20 19.90
CA MET A 1 -9.38 -30.29 18.81
C MET A 1 -10.87 -30.55 18.56
N ASN A 2 -11.64 -29.52 18.22
CA ASN A 2 -13.07 -29.71 17.91
C ASN A 2 -13.18 -30.48 16.60
N GLU A 3 -13.96 -31.57 16.58
CA GLU A 3 -14.14 -32.49 15.43
C GLU A 3 -14.70 -31.78 14.18
N LYS A 4 -15.28 -30.58 14.34
CA LYS A 4 -15.79 -29.77 13.24
C LYS A 4 -14.69 -29.02 12.48
N ILE A 5 -13.48 -28.81 13.07
CA ILE A 5 -12.37 -28.13 12.43
C ILE A 5 -11.54 -29.14 11.66
N ILE A 6 -11.62 -29.09 10.34
CA ILE A 6 -10.95 -30.04 9.45
C ILE A 6 -10.21 -29.31 8.32
N THR A 7 -9.31 -30.03 7.65
CA THR A 7 -8.63 -29.50 6.46
C THR A 7 -9.53 -29.54 5.23
N ARG A 8 -9.21 -28.73 4.24
CA ARG A 8 -9.93 -28.75 2.95
C ARG A 8 -9.83 -30.10 2.24
N GLU A 9 -8.69 -30.80 2.37
CA GLU A 9 -8.46 -32.12 1.81
C GLU A 9 -9.31 -33.19 2.51
N GLU A 10 -9.46 -33.11 3.84
CA GLU A 10 -10.35 -33.97 4.61
C GLU A 10 -11.80 -33.73 4.24
N PHE A 11 -12.22 -32.47 4.10
CA PHE A 11 -13.58 -32.15 3.67
C PHE A 11 -13.89 -32.71 2.28
N GLY A 12 -12.97 -32.62 1.33
CA GLY A 12 -13.15 -33.17 -0.02
C GLY A 12 -13.52 -34.65 -0.02
N ARG A 13 -12.96 -35.44 0.91
CA ARG A 13 -13.30 -36.87 1.07
C ARG A 13 -14.71 -37.07 1.67
N ILE A 14 -15.09 -36.22 2.60
CA ILE A 14 -16.41 -36.24 3.26
C ILE A 14 -17.49 -35.76 2.28
N ARG A 15 -17.22 -34.72 1.50
CA ARG A 15 -18.12 -34.18 0.49
C ARG A 15 -18.67 -35.25 -0.46
N ASP A 16 -17.79 -36.07 -1.02
CA ASP A 16 -18.18 -37.09 -2.01
C ASP A 16 -19.15 -38.13 -1.43
N ARG A 17 -19.05 -38.41 -0.12
CA ARG A 17 -20.01 -39.25 0.60
C ARG A 17 -21.34 -38.53 0.78
N MET A 18 -21.31 -37.26 1.22
CA MET A 18 -22.51 -36.47 1.44
C MET A 18 -23.34 -36.32 0.15
N ARG A 19 -22.67 -36.09 -0.98
CA ARG A 19 -23.34 -36.03 -2.28
C ARG A 19 -24.03 -37.35 -2.68
N LYS A 20 -23.40 -38.48 -2.40
CA LYS A 20 -24.03 -39.78 -2.62
C LYS A 20 -25.26 -39.99 -1.74
N ASP A 21 -25.26 -39.42 -0.54
CA ASP A 21 -26.37 -39.44 0.41
C ASP A 21 -27.43 -38.36 0.09
N GLY A 22 -27.29 -37.61 -1.02
CA GLY A 22 -28.23 -36.58 -1.48
C GLY A 22 -28.28 -35.32 -0.62
N LYS A 23 -27.24 -35.05 0.18
CA LYS A 23 -27.18 -33.88 1.07
C LYS A 23 -26.78 -32.61 0.32
N THR A 24 -27.49 -31.53 0.60
CA THR A 24 -27.21 -30.19 0.10
C THR A 24 -26.13 -29.49 0.95
N ILE A 25 -25.03 -29.10 0.32
CA ILE A 25 -23.88 -28.44 0.98
C ILE A 25 -23.97 -26.94 0.82
N VAL A 26 -23.96 -26.22 1.94
CA VAL A 26 -23.98 -24.75 2.02
C VAL A 26 -22.61 -24.23 2.46
N LEU A 27 -22.09 -23.22 1.78
CA LEU A 27 -20.83 -22.58 2.12
C LEU A 27 -21.04 -21.12 2.51
N CYS A 28 -20.52 -20.72 3.66
CA CYS A 28 -20.26 -19.33 4.01
C CYS A 28 -18.75 -19.08 4.03
N HIS A 29 -18.29 -17.94 3.50
CA HIS A 29 -16.89 -17.54 3.52
C HIS A 29 -16.73 -16.13 4.07
N GLY A 30 -15.77 -15.94 5.00
CA GLY A 30 -15.51 -14.62 5.57
C GLY A 30 -14.33 -14.59 6.52
N VAL A 31 -14.07 -13.41 7.08
CA VAL A 31 -13.01 -13.20 8.09
C VAL A 31 -13.46 -13.66 9.48
N PHE A 32 -14.72 -13.40 9.85
CA PHE A 32 -15.32 -13.73 11.15
C PHE A 32 -14.44 -13.33 12.34
N ASP A 33 -13.95 -12.07 12.33
CA ASP A 33 -12.99 -11.59 13.32
C ASP A 33 -13.63 -11.46 14.72
N LEU A 34 -14.80 -10.81 14.80
CA LEU A 34 -15.64 -10.76 15.99
C LEU A 34 -17.02 -11.27 15.65
N LEU A 35 -17.42 -12.39 16.27
CA LEU A 35 -18.79 -12.89 16.12
C LEU A 35 -19.76 -11.97 16.87
N HIS A 36 -20.83 -11.58 16.18
CA HIS A 36 -21.94 -10.79 16.71
C HIS A 36 -23.27 -11.31 16.18
N TYR A 37 -24.37 -10.78 16.68
CA TYR A 37 -25.71 -11.23 16.36
C TYR A 37 -25.95 -11.37 14.84
N GLY A 38 -25.56 -10.39 14.03
CA GLY A 38 -25.70 -10.46 12.58
C GLY A 38 -24.97 -11.62 11.91
N HIS A 39 -23.81 -12.05 12.45
CA HIS A 39 -23.18 -13.29 11.96
C HIS A 39 -23.99 -14.54 12.33
N ILE A 40 -24.62 -14.53 13.52
CA ILE A 40 -25.45 -15.65 13.95
C ILE A 40 -26.67 -15.76 13.03
N GLU A 41 -27.41 -14.65 12.78
CA GLU A 41 -28.52 -14.63 11.84
C GLU A 41 -28.14 -15.08 10.44
N HIS A 42 -27.04 -14.51 9.90
CA HIS A 42 -26.52 -14.88 8.58
C HIS A 42 -26.22 -16.39 8.47
N LEU A 43 -25.54 -16.95 9.47
CA LEU A 43 -25.20 -18.38 9.47
C LEU A 43 -26.42 -19.28 9.70
N GLN A 44 -27.41 -18.85 10.49
CA GLN A 44 -28.69 -19.57 10.67
C GLN A 44 -29.51 -19.55 9.39
N GLU A 45 -29.59 -18.41 8.71
CA GLU A 45 -30.28 -18.31 7.41
C GLU A 45 -29.57 -19.16 6.34
N ALA A 46 -28.21 -19.16 6.34
CA ALA A 46 -27.42 -20.05 5.50
C ALA A 46 -27.71 -21.53 5.79
N ARG A 47 -27.76 -21.93 7.06
CA ARG A 47 -28.09 -23.32 7.47
C ARG A 47 -29.44 -23.79 6.96
N ALA A 48 -30.41 -22.87 6.88
CA ALA A 48 -31.73 -23.14 6.35
C ALA A 48 -31.75 -23.44 4.83
N GLN A 49 -30.66 -23.14 4.09
CA GLN A 49 -30.55 -23.38 2.65
C GLN A 49 -30.08 -24.79 2.29
N GLY A 50 -29.73 -25.65 3.29
CA GLY A 50 -29.28 -27.02 3.01
C GLY A 50 -29.04 -27.87 4.25
N ASP A 51 -28.48 -29.07 4.04
CA ASP A 51 -28.32 -30.08 5.09
C ASP A 51 -26.98 -29.97 5.85
N VAL A 52 -25.98 -29.36 5.25
CA VAL A 52 -24.62 -29.26 5.81
C VAL A 52 -24.10 -27.83 5.64
N LEU A 53 -23.83 -27.15 6.75
CA LEU A 53 -23.24 -25.81 6.74
C LEU A 53 -21.71 -25.89 6.95
N VAL A 54 -20.99 -25.46 5.94
CA VAL A 54 -19.53 -25.29 5.95
C VAL A 54 -19.19 -23.83 6.08
N VAL A 55 -18.36 -23.47 7.05
CA VAL A 55 -17.88 -22.09 7.20
C VAL A 55 -16.38 -22.05 6.93
N SER A 56 -15.98 -21.22 5.98
CA SER A 56 -14.58 -21.03 5.62
C SER A 56 -14.08 -19.69 6.17
N VAL A 57 -12.96 -19.72 6.90
CA VAL A 57 -12.33 -18.56 7.54
C VAL A 57 -11.10 -18.14 6.74
N THR A 58 -11.02 -16.88 6.33
CA THR A 58 -9.81 -16.31 5.70
C THR A 58 -8.65 -16.31 6.69
N ALA A 59 -7.52 -16.94 6.35
CA ALA A 59 -6.33 -16.95 7.21
C ALA A 59 -5.80 -15.52 7.42
N ALA A 60 -5.30 -15.23 8.63
CA ALA A 60 -4.89 -13.89 9.06
C ALA A 60 -3.94 -13.19 8.07
N LYS A 61 -3.01 -13.95 7.48
CA LYS A 61 -2.05 -13.44 6.49
C LYS A 61 -2.68 -12.89 5.19
N TYR A 62 -3.95 -13.23 4.93
CA TYR A 62 -4.72 -12.79 3.75
C TYR A 62 -5.87 -11.83 4.11
N VAL A 63 -6.04 -11.51 5.41
CA VAL A 63 -7.06 -10.55 5.84
C VAL A 63 -6.59 -9.12 5.54
N ASN A 64 -7.42 -8.39 4.80
CA ASN A 64 -7.13 -7.05 4.32
C ASN A 64 -8.21 -6.06 4.77
N LYS A 65 -8.30 -5.86 6.10
CA LYS A 65 -9.29 -4.99 6.76
C LYS A 65 -8.66 -3.82 7.54
N GLY A 66 -7.42 -3.46 7.19
CA GLY A 66 -6.65 -2.42 7.85
C GLY A 66 -5.69 -2.93 8.94
N PRO A 67 -4.84 -2.05 9.48
CA PRO A 67 -3.85 -2.39 10.49
C PRO A 67 -4.47 -3.02 11.75
N GLY A 68 -3.76 -4.01 12.33
CA GLY A 68 -4.24 -4.70 13.55
C GLY A 68 -5.38 -5.69 13.33
N ARG A 69 -5.74 -5.99 12.05
CA ARG A 69 -6.77 -6.98 11.71
C ARG A 69 -6.18 -8.25 11.09
N PRO A 70 -6.74 -9.43 11.37
CA PRO A 70 -7.83 -9.70 12.31
C PRO A 70 -7.35 -9.56 13.77
N TYR A 71 -8.28 -9.22 14.68
CA TYR A 71 -8.02 -9.09 16.12
C TYR A 71 -7.76 -10.45 16.77
N PHE A 72 -8.55 -11.46 16.38
CA PHE A 72 -8.40 -12.84 16.81
C PHE A 72 -7.60 -13.66 15.80
N ASN A 73 -6.69 -14.53 16.30
CA ASN A 73 -5.92 -15.41 15.45
C ASN A 73 -6.80 -16.49 14.78
N ASP A 74 -6.24 -17.20 13.79
CA ASP A 74 -6.97 -18.20 13.00
C ASP A 74 -7.62 -19.27 13.88
N GLN A 75 -6.91 -19.79 14.88
CA GLN A 75 -7.41 -20.84 15.77
C GLN A 75 -8.60 -20.36 16.61
N GLN A 76 -8.53 -19.12 17.14
CA GLN A 76 -9.61 -18.54 17.94
C GLN A 76 -10.86 -18.34 17.08
N ARG A 77 -10.73 -17.77 15.88
CA ARG A 77 -11.86 -17.53 14.97
C ARG A 77 -12.52 -18.83 14.53
N MET A 78 -11.73 -19.86 14.20
CA MET A 78 -12.27 -21.18 13.87
C MET A 78 -12.94 -21.84 15.07
N ALA A 79 -12.36 -21.72 16.27
CA ALA A 79 -12.94 -22.30 17.49
C ALA A 79 -14.29 -21.65 17.84
N PHE A 80 -14.43 -20.33 17.68
CA PHE A 80 -15.71 -19.63 17.89
C PHE A 80 -16.80 -20.15 16.96
N LEU A 81 -16.50 -20.32 15.67
CA LEU A 81 -17.45 -20.84 14.68
C LEU A 81 -17.80 -22.31 14.93
N ALA A 82 -16.81 -23.13 15.27
CA ALA A 82 -17.01 -24.54 15.56
C ALA A 82 -17.82 -24.80 16.85
N SER A 83 -17.92 -23.79 17.77
CA SER A 83 -18.76 -23.88 18.95
C SER A 83 -20.25 -23.65 18.66
N LEU A 84 -20.59 -23.13 17.47
CA LEU A 84 -21.98 -22.95 17.07
C LEU A 84 -22.59 -24.31 16.70
N GLU A 85 -23.74 -24.62 17.29
CA GLU A 85 -24.41 -25.91 17.11
C GLU A 85 -24.75 -26.20 15.65
N PHE A 86 -25.25 -25.19 14.94
CA PHE A 86 -25.72 -25.26 13.56
C PHE A 86 -24.62 -25.19 12.49
N VAL A 87 -23.35 -25.07 12.88
CA VAL A 87 -22.18 -25.15 11.97
C VAL A 87 -21.67 -26.59 12.00
N ASP A 88 -21.59 -27.25 10.85
CA ASP A 88 -21.14 -28.62 10.75
C ASP A 88 -19.62 -28.74 10.58
N TYR A 89 -19.02 -27.88 9.71
CA TYR A 89 -17.58 -27.89 9.45
C TYR A 89 -17.00 -26.48 9.35
N VAL A 90 -15.75 -26.33 9.80
CA VAL A 90 -14.98 -25.09 9.72
C VAL A 90 -13.65 -25.36 9.03
N LEU A 91 -13.35 -24.59 7.98
CA LEU A 91 -12.16 -24.72 7.15
C LEU A 91 -11.33 -23.44 7.20
N LEU A 92 -10.00 -23.54 7.12
CA LEU A 92 -9.12 -22.39 6.93
C LEU A 92 -8.87 -22.17 5.43
N SER A 93 -9.16 -20.96 4.95
CA SER A 93 -8.83 -20.55 3.58
C SER A 93 -7.47 -19.85 3.55
N GLU A 94 -6.51 -20.43 2.86
CA GLU A 94 -5.17 -19.90 2.66
C GLU A 94 -5.04 -19.17 1.33
N ALA A 95 -6.06 -18.40 0.96
CA ALA A 95 -6.10 -17.61 -0.27
C ALA A 95 -6.81 -16.27 -0.05
N VAL A 96 -6.53 -15.30 -0.91
CA VAL A 96 -7.19 -13.98 -0.91
C VAL A 96 -8.64 -14.09 -1.38
N THR A 97 -8.94 -15.06 -2.26
CA THR A 97 -10.26 -15.27 -2.86
C THR A 97 -10.85 -16.60 -2.42
N VAL A 98 -12.17 -16.73 -2.54
CA VAL A 98 -12.90 -17.97 -2.20
C VAL A 98 -12.69 -19.09 -3.23
N HIS A 99 -12.10 -18.80 -4.40
CA HIS A 99 -11.97 -19.75 -5.52
C HIS A 99 -11.38 -21.11 -5.11
N GLU A 100 -10.29 -21.09 -4.32
CA GLU A 100 -9.67 -22.34 -3.86
C GLU A 100 -10.60 -23.16 -2.94
N ILE A 101 -11.32 -22.50 -2.05
CA ILE A 101 -12.28 -23.20 -1.16
C ILE A 101 -13.46 -23.75 -1.96
N VAL A 102 -13.99 -23.02 -2.93
CA VAL A 102 -15.09 -23.49 -3.77
C VAL A 102 -14.68 -24.74 -4.55
N LYS A 103 -13.46 -24.83 -5.06
CA LYS A 103 -12.95 -26.05 -5.72
C LYS A 103 -12.99 -27.29 -4.82
N TYR A 104 -12.67 -27.12 -3.52
CA TYR A 104 -12.68 -28.26 -2.57
C TYR A 104 -14.08 -28.55 -2.03
N VAL A 105 -14.83 -27.52 -1.68
CA VAL A 105 -16.17 -27.67 -1.09
C VAL A 105 -17.20 -27.99 -2.15
N GLN A 106 -17.13 -27.37 -3.33
CA GLN A 106 -18.11 -27.45 -4.41
C GLN A 106 -19.54 -27.31 -3.86
N PRO A 107 -19.88 -26.16 -3.26
CA PRO A 107 -21.16 -25.98 -2.58
C PRO A 107 -22.32 -25.99 -3.58
N ASP A 108 -23.47 -26.53 -3.14
CA ASP A 108 -24.74 -26.38 -3.86
C ASP A 108 -25.31 -24.97 -3.67
N VAL A 109 -25.04 -24.36 -2.50
CA VAL A 109 -25.41 -22.97 -2.19
C VAL A 109 -24.23 -22.23 -1.56
N TYR A 110 -23.81 -21.15 -2.19
CA TYR A 110 -22.85 -20.21 -1.61
C TYR A 110 -23.58 -18.99 -1.06
N VAL A 111 -23.44 -18.71 0.22
CA VAL A 111 -24.23 -17.69 0.93
C VAL A 111 -23.38 -16.46 1.19
N LYS A 112 -23.92 -15.30 0.84
CA LYS A 112 -23.35 -13.96 1.05
C LYS A 112 -24.31 -13.05 1.82
N GLY A 113 -23.80 -12.00 2.45
CA GLY A 113 -24.60 -10.96 3.06
C GLY A 113 -25.34 -10.11 2.02
N GLN A 114 -26.44 -9.50 2.41
CA GLN A 114 -27.26 -8.63 1.54
C GLN A 114 -26.48 -7.45 0.97
N GLU A 115 -25.47 -6.96 1.67
CA GLU A 115 -24.60 -5.88 1.23
C GLU A 115 -23.86 -6.16 -0.10
N TYR A 116 -23.79 -7.42 -0.50
CA TYR A 116 -23.19 -7.85 -1.78
C TYR A 116 -24.20 -8.12 -2.89
N ALA A 117 -25.50 -7.97 -2.62
CA ALA A 117 -26.56 -8.26 -3.60
C ALA A 117 -26.60 -7.25 -4.77
N ALA A 118 -26.18 -6.00 -4.54
CA ALA A 118 -26.00 -5.00 -5.59
C ALA A 118 -24.53 -4.93 -5.98
N ALA A 119 -24.21 -5.17 -7.26
CA ALA A 119 -22.83 -5.12 -7.78
C ALA A 119 -22.13 -3.77 -7.52
N GLU A 120 -22.91 -2.68 -7.42
CA GLU A 120 -22.44 -1.34 -7.08
C GLU A 120 -21.89 -1.23 -5.66
N ASN A 121 -22.29 -2.10 -4.75
CA ASN A 121 -21.83 -2.14 -3.35
C ASN A 121 -20.62 -3.07 -3.15
N ASP A 122 -20.24 -3.85 -4.14
CA ASP A 122 -19.06 -4.74 -4.03
C ASP A 122 -17.75 -3.96 -4.26
N VAL A 123 -17.21 -3.42 -3.16
CA VAL A 123 -15.90 -2.73 -3.13
C VAL A 123 -14.76 -3.62 -3.65
N THR A 124 -14.95 -4.94 -3.66
CA THR A 124 -13.90 -5.89 -4.03
C THR A 124 -13.94 -6.29 -5.51
N GLY A 125 -15.08 -6.10 -6.18
CA GLY A 125 -15.32 -6.58 -7.55
C GLY A 125 -15.29 -8.10 -7.69
N ASN A 126 -15.39 -8.85 -6.58
CA ASN A 126 -15.19 -10.31 -6.57
C ASN A 126 -16.49 -11.10 -6.76
N ILE A 127 -17.66 -10.47 -6.63
CA ILE A 127 -18.94 -11.19 -6.66
C ILE A 127 -19.17 -11.90 -8.01
N GLY A 128 -18.86 -11.23 -9.13
CA GLY A 128 -18.95 -11.82 -10.46
C GLY A 128 -18.08 -13.08 -10.63
N PRO A 129 -16.75 -12.99 -10.41
CA PRO A 129 -15.85 -14.15 -10.42
C PRO A 129 -16.21 -15.23 -9.41
N GLU A 130 -16.73 -14.86 -8.21
CA GLU A 130 -17.20 -15.84 -7.23
C GLU A 130 -18.45 -16.58 -7.70
N GLN A 131 -19.36 -15.90 -8.36
CA GLN A 131 -20.55 -16.49 -8.97
C GLN A 131 -20.17 -17.47 -10.09
N GLU A 132 -19.31 -17.06 -11.01
CA GLU A 132 -18.83 -17.91 -12.11
C GLU A 132 -18.23 -19.23 -11.61
N ILE A 133 -17.36 -19.17 -10.59
CA ILE A 133 -16.73 -20.38 -10.05
C ILE A 133 -17.74 -21.30 -9.34
N VAL A 134 -18.73 -20.74 -8.62
CA VAL A 134 -19.78 -21.52 -7.96
C VAL A 134 -20.67 -22.21 -8.99
N GLU A 135 -21.11 -21.50 -10.03
CA GLU A 135 -21.93 -22.02 -11.11
C GLU A 135 -21.19 -23.08 -11.94
N GLN A 136 -19.87 -22.96 -12.12
CA GLN A 136 -19.04 -23.97 -12.78
C GLN A 136 -19.13 -25.35 -12.08
N TYR A 137 -19.34 -25.37 -10.76
CA TYR A 137 -19.51 -26.59 -9.98
C TYR A 137 -20.99 -26.96 -9.74
N GLY A 138 -21.92 -26.28 -10.42
CA GLY A 138 -23.36 -26.57 -10.38
C GLY A 138 -24.08 -25.97 -9.16
N GLY A 139 -23.41 -25.09 -8.40
CA GLY A 139 -24.01 -24.38 -7.28
C GLY A 139 -24.66 -23.06 -7.69
N ARG A 140 -25.29 -22.40 -6.71
CA ARG A 140 -25.89 -21.07 -6.84
C ARG A 140 -25.47 -20.14 -5.71
N ILE A 141 -25.54 -18.82 -5.91
CA ILE A 141 -25.39 -17.85 -4.83
C ILE A 141 -26.76 -17.55 -4.21
N TYR A 142 -26.76 -17.38 -2.88
CA TYR A 142 -27.90 -16.92 -2.09
C TYR A 142 -27.47 -15.71 -1.24
N PHE A 143 -28.27 -14.64 -1.25
CA PHE A 143 -28.04 -13.45 -0.43
C PHE A 143 -28.99 -13.45 0.76
N THR A 144 -28.44 -13.33 1.98
CA THR A 144 -29.25 -13.27 3.20
C THR A 144 -29.99 -11.93 3.32
N GLN A 145 -31.14 -11.93 4.01
CA GLN A 145 -32.03 -10.76 4.14
C GLN A 145 -31.92 -10.07 5.51
N GLY A 146 -31.04 -10.54 6.39
CA GLY A 146 -30.87 -9.99 7.74
C GLY A 146 -30.32 -8.54 7.74
N GLU A 147 -30.47 -7.85 8.86
CA GLU A 147 -29.89 -6.52 9.04
C GLU A 147 -28.37 -6.53 8.89
N VAL A 148 -27.81 -5.52 8.22
CA VAL A 148 -26.37 -5.39 7.99
C VAL A 148 -25.68 -4.92 9.28
N TYR A 149 -25.19 -5.86 10.05
CA TYR A 149 -24.32 -5.60 11.20
C TYR A 149 -22.86 -5.62 10.77
N SER A 150 -22.08 -4.61 11.14
CA SER A 150 -20.66 -4.54 10.81
C SER A 150 -19.79 -4.82 12.03
N SER A 151 -19.07 -5.97 12.02
CA SER A 151 -18.02 -6.26 13.01
C SER A 151 -17.00 -5.12 13.09
N THR A 152 -16.73 -4.47 11.96
CA THR A 152 -15.81 -3.33 11.86
C THR A 152 -16.31 -2.14 12.67
N LYS A 153 -17.63 -1.80 12.59
CA LYS A 153 -18.23 -0.74 13.42
C LYS A 153 -18.15 -1.08 14.91
N LEU A 154 -18.48 -2.31 15.29
CA LEU A 154 -18.43 -2.74 16.69
C LEU A 154 -16.98 -2.69 17.22
N LEU A 155 -16.00 -3.22 16.48
CA LEU A 155 -14.61 -3.21 16.90
C LEU A 155 -14.03 -1.80 16.98
N ASN A 156 -14.34 -0.94 16.02
CA ASN A 156 -13.86 0.45 16.02
C ASN A 156 -14.49 1.26 17.17
N ASN A 157 -15.77 1.05 17.46
CA ASN A 157 -16.47 1.83 18.50
C ASN A 157 -16.20 1.34 19.93
N PHE A 158 -15.96 0.03 20.13
CA PHE A 158 -15.86 -0.54 21.48
C PHE A 158 -14.47 -1.00 21.86
N PHE A 159 -13.55 -1.22 20.91
CA PHE A 159 -12.21 -1.73 21.17
C PHE A 159 -11.09 -0.76 20.79
N GLY A 160 -11.41 0.50 20.44
CA GLY A 160 -10.40 1.53 20.15
C GLY A 160 -9.45 1.16 19.00
N ALA A 161 -9.98 0.52 17.94
CA ALA A 161 -9.19 0.07 16.80
C ALA A 161 -8.55 1.23 16.00
N LEU A 162 -9.09 2.46 16.16
CA LEU A 162 -8.53 3.70 15.62
C LEU A 162 -8.17 4.66 16.75
N PRO A 163 -7.13 5.50 16.57
CA PRO A 163 -6.84 6.60 17.49
C PRO A 163 -8.05 7.54 17.64
N GLU A 164 -8.21 8.14 18.82
CA GLU A 164 -9.37 9.00 19.12
C GLU A 164 -9.41 10.23 18.21
N ASP A 165 -8.26 10.83 17.93
CA ASP A 165 -8.10 11.96 17.00
C ASP A 165 -8.50 11.62 15.55
N VAL A 166 -8.27 10.37 15.11
CA VAL A 166 -8.76 9.87 13.80
C VAL A 166 -10.29 9.75 13.79
N VAL A 167 -10.89 9.30 14.90
CA VAL A 167 -12.34 9.22 15.04
C VAL A 167 -12.97 10.61 15.02
N GLU A 168 -12.37 11.58 15.71
CA GLU A 168 -12.82 12.97 15.70
C GLU A 168 -12.76 13.57 14.29
N GLU A 169 -11.66 13.35 13.59
CA GLU A 169 -11.48 13.83 12.22
C GLU A 169 -12.47 13.17 11.24
N SER A 170 -12.74 11.88 11.39
CA SER A 170 -13.80 11.19 10.64
C SER A 170 -15.16 11.87 10.83
N ARG A 171 -15.53 12.17 12.08
CA ARG A 171 -16.79 12.87 12.38
C ARG A 171 -16.84 14.27 11.76
N ARG A 172 -15.70 15.00 11.77
CA ARG A 172 -15.58 16.31 11.12
C ARG A 172 -15.83 16.19 9.62
N LEU A 173 -15.19 15.25 8.94
CA LEU A 173 -15.35 15.03 7.50
C LEU A 173 -16.80 14.66 7.15
N ARG A 174 -17.43 13.76 7.91
CA ARG A 174 -18.84 13.40 7.72
C ARG A 174 -19.80 14.59 7.92
N LYS A 175 -19.48 15.49 8.83
CA LYS A 175 -20.27 16.72 9.04
C LYS A 175 -20.16 17.67 7.84
N ILE A 176 -19.02 17.73 7.17
CA ILE A 176 -18.77 18.61 6.02
C ILE A 176 -19.34 18.02 4.73
N TYR A 177 -19.09 16.73 4.47
CA TYR A 177 -19.36 16.08 3.18
C TYR A 177 -20.61 15.19 3.18
N GLY A 178 -21.23 14.96 4.34
CA GLY A 178 -22.41 14.11 4.48
C GLY A 178 -22.09 12.65 4.83
N SER A 179 -23.14 11.85 4.98
CA SER A 179 -23.04 10.43 5.37
C SER A 179 -22.47 9.54 4.26
N ASP A 180 -22.51 9.98 3.02
CA ASP A 180 -22.05 9.31 1.81
C ASP A 180 -20.60 9.68 1.42
N VAL A 181 -19.87 10.39 2.30
CA VAL A 181 -18.47 10.81 2.05
C VAL A 181 -17.56 9.67 1.59
N ALA A 182 -17.76 8.46 2.09
CA ALA A 182 -16.95 7.31 1.68
C ALA A 182 -17.16 6.96 0.19
N GLN A 183 -18.40 7.09 -0.33
CA GLN A 183 -18.68 6.91 -1.76
C GLN A 183 -18.12 8.05 -2.59
N GLN A 184 -18.25 9.30 -2.12
CA GLN A 184 -17.66 10.46 -2.81
C GLN A 184 -16.14 10.30 -2.94
N VAL A 185 -15.44 9.85 -1.88
CA VAL A 185 -14.00 9.60 -1.93
C VAL A 185 -13.65 8.47 -2.92
N ARG A 186 -14.49 7.42 -3.01
CA ARG A 186 -14.32 6.37 -4.02
C ARG A 186 -14.37 6.95 -5.43
N ASP A 187 -15.42 7.74 -5.73
CA ASP A 187 -15.62 8.34 -7.05
C ASP A 187 -14.45 9.27 -7.44
N MET A 188 -13.92 10.03 -6.45
CA MET A 188 -12.73 10.85 -6.62
C MET A 188 -11.48 10.00 -6.96
N ILE A 189 -11.27 8.88 -6.28
CA ILE A 189 -10.14 7.96 -6.54
C ILE A 189 -10.32 7.24 -7.89
N ASP A 190 -11.54 6.95 -8.31
CA ASP A 190 -11.83 6.33 -9.60
C ASP A 190 -11.45 7.26 -10.78
N ALA A 191 -11.50 8.58 -10.56
CA ALA A 191 -11.07 9.55 -11.56
C ALA A 191 -9.57 9.48 -11.90
N PHE A 192 -8.71 8.97 -10.99
CA PHE A 192 -7.27 8.79 -11.24
C PHE A 192 -6.98 7.91 -12.45
N ALA A 193 -7.87 6.96 -12.77
CA ALA A 193 -7.73 6.08 -13.93
C ALA A 193 -7.71 6.80 -15.29
N LYS A 194 -7.98 8.09 -15.33
CA LYS A 194 -7.91 8.91 -16.57
C LYS A 194 -6.53 9.53 -16.77
N LEU A 195 -5.70 9.57 -15.74
CA LEU A 195 -4.43 10.28 -15.77
C LEU A 195 -3.32 9.49 -16.49
N LYS A 196 -2.52 10.22 -17.25
CA LYS A 196 -1.22 9.80 -17.79
C LYS A 196 -0.11 10.41 -16.97
N VAL A 197 0.69 9.58 -16.32
CA VAL A 197 1.71 9.99 -15.36
C VAL A 197 3.10 9.66 -15.88
N LEU A 198 3.98 10.65 -15.96
CA LEU A 198 5.40 10.45 -16.18
C LEU A 198 6.15 10.52 -14.85
N VAL A 199 6.81 9.44 -14.47
CA VAL A 199 7.72 9.41 -13.33
C VAL A 199 9.14 9.64 -13.83
N VAL A 200 9.85 10.61 -13.25
CA VAL A 200 11.25 10.92 -13.57
C VAL A 200 12.05 10.89 -12.28
N GLY A 201 13.04 10.00 -12.16
CA GLY A 201 13.80 9.93 -10.90
C GLY A 201 14.75 8.77 -10.79
N ASP A 202 15.55 8.78 -9.70
CA ASP A 202 16.56 7.77 -9.44
C ASP A 202 15.95 6.38 -9.23
N ILE A 203 16.38 5.41 -10.04
CA ILE A 203 16.17 3.99 -9.76
C ILE A 203 17.07 3.59 -8.60
N ILE A 204 16.48 3.00 -7.56
CA ILE A 204 17.21 2.48 -6.41
C ILE A 204 16.92 0.99 -6.26
N ILE A 205 17.95 0.19 -6.11
CA ILE A 205 17.82 -1.22 -5.79
C ILE A 205 18.15 -1.41 -4.31
N ASP A 206 17.16 -1.89 -3.55
CA ASP A 206 17.33 -2.21 -2.14
C ASP A 206 17.62 -3.70 -1.98
N ASP A 207 18.87 -4.05 -1.65
CA ASP A 207 19.32 -5.42 -1.39
C ASP A 207 19.33 -5.68 0.11
N TYR A 208 18.45 -6.56 0.58
CA TYR A 208 18.44 -7.06 1.96
C TYR A 208 19.21 -8.37 2.02
N VAL A 209 20.38 -8.33 2.67
CA VAL A 209 21.27 -9.49 2.84
C VAL A 209 21.10 -10.04 4.24
N PHE A 210 20.49 -11.19 4.35
CA PHE A 210 20.22 -11.86 5.63
C PHE A 210 21.43 -12.68 6.04
N CYS A 211 21.88 -12.46 7.29
CA CYS A 211 23.13 -13.02 7.81
C CYS A 211 22.94 -13.57 9.23
N ARG A 212 23.80 -14.52 9.60
CA ARG A 212 24.00 -14.95 10.99
C ARG A 212 25.31 -14.42 11.51
N VAL A 213 25.26 -13.68 12.61
CA VAL A 213 26.47 -13.18 13.29
C VAL A 213 27.22 -14.36 13.91
N GLN A 214 28.51 -14.50 13.59
CA GLN A 214 29.41 -15.55 14.10
C GLN A 214 30.30 -15.04 15.25
N GLY A 215 30.37 -13.73 15.46
CA GLY A 215 31.21 -13.09 16.46
C GLY A 215 32.25 -12.15 15.82
N LEU A 216 33.32 -11.87 16.57
CA LEU A 216 34.44 -11.08 16.08
C LEU A 216 35.56 -11.98 15.54
N THR A 217 36.23 -11.55 14.50
CA THR A 217 37.44 -12.21 13.99
C THR A 217 38.55 -12.05 15.00
N THR A 218 39.42 -13.08 15.10
CA THR A 218 40.51 -13.09 16.11
C THR A 218 41.64 -12.13 15.78
N LYS A 219 41.83 -11.76 14.50
CA LYS A 219 42.95 -10.92 14.07
C LYS A 219 42.64 -9.42 14.15
N ASP A 220 41.49 -8.99 13.69
CA ASP A 220 41.19 -7.57 13.44
C ASP A 220 39.97 -7.05 14.22
N ALA A 221 39.43 -7.82 15.16
CA ALA A 221 38.21 -7.51 15.92
C ALA A 221 37.02 -7.04 15.03
N ALA A 222 36.99 -7.50 13.78
CA ALA A 222 35.92 -7.19 12.85
C ALA A 222 34.76 -8.17 13.00
N MET A 223 33.54 -7.71 12.74
CA MET A 223 32.34 -8.56 12.80
C MET A 223 32.39 -9.61 11.66
N SER A 224 32.29 -10.89 12.03
CA SER A 224 32.15 -12.00 11.09
C SER A 224 30.70 -12.43 10.99
N THR A 225 30.19 -12.53 9.76
CA THR A 225 28.82 -12.96 9.48
C THR A 225 28.81 -14.06 8.43
N ARG A 226 27.88 -15.01 8.60
CA ARG A 226 27.60 -16.03 7.58
C ARG A 226 26.40 -15.59 6.76
N TYR A 227 26.54 -15.58 5.43
CA TYR A 227 25.46 -15.33 4.48
C TYR A 227 24.41 -16.44 4.56
N ASP A 228 23.12 -16.09 4.60
CA ASP A 228 21.99 -17.03 4.49
C ASP A 228 21.31 -16.88 3.13
N TYR A 229 20.70 -15.72 2.84
CA TYR A 229 20.01 -15.41 1.58
C TYR A 229 19.93 -13.91 1.33
N ARG A 230 19.48 -13.53 0.16
CA ARG A 230 19.25 -12.13 -0.23
C ARG A 230 17.87 -11.96 -0.84
N GLU A 231 17.22 -10.87 -0.50
CA GLU A 231 16.01 -10.38 -1.14
C GLU A 231 16.28 -9.01 -1.74
N ARG A 232 15.80 -8.80 -2.97
CA ARG A 232 15.99 -7.55 -3.70
C ARG A 232 14.65 -6.89 -3.92
N TYR A 233 14.56 -5.58 -3.62
CA TYR A 233 13.36 -4.78 -3.74
C TYR A 233 13.59 -3.58 -4.65
N MET A 234 12.51 -3.18 -5.36
CA MET A 234 12.45 -2.02 -6.22
C MET A 234 12.14 -0.78 -5.38
N GLY A 235 13.13 0.08 -5.18
CA GLY A 235 13.04 1.33 -4.40
C GLY A 235 13.10 2.58 -5.29
N GLY A 236 13.10 3.75 -4.66
CA GLY A 236 13.15 5.02 -5.35
C GLY A 236 11.99 5.22 -6.32
N SER A 237 12.27 5.75 -7.51
CA SER A 237 11.27 5.99 -8.54
C SER A 237 10.48 4.75 -8.96
N LEU A 238 11.09 3.55 -8.88
CA LEU A 238 10.40 2.28 -9.13
C LEU A 238 9.26 2.03 -8.13
N ALA A 239 9.49 2.31 -6.84
CA ALA A 239 8.47 2.13 -5.81
C ALA A 239 7.29 3.09 -6.04
N ILE A 240 7.57 4.36 -6.31
CA ILE A 240 6.56 5.39 -6.58
C ILE A 240 5.77 5.05 -7.85
N ALA A 241 6.44 4.66 -8.94
CA ALA A 241 5.77 4.25 -10.17
C ALA A 241 4.84 3.05 -9.98
N ARG A 242 5.23 2.06 -9.15
CA ARG A 242 4.37 0.92 -8.78
C ARG A 242 3.14 1.33 -7.96
N HIS A 243 3.27 2.32 -7.07
CA HIS A 243 2.11 2.87 -6.37
C HIS A 243 1.16 3.55 -7.36
N LEU A 244 1.67 4.44 -8.20
CA LEU A 244 0.89 5.17 -9.20
C LEU A 244 0.16 4.24 -10.18
N ALA A 245 0.82 3.17 -10.66
CA ALA A 245 0.27 2.23 -11.62
C ALA A 245 -0.96 1.43 -11.11
N ASN A 246 -1.19 1.40 -9.79
CA ASN A 246 -2.41 0.79 -9.24
C ASN A 246 -3.63 1.73 -9.26
N PHE A 247 -3.45 2.98 -9.66
CA PHE A 247 -4.50 4.01 -9.60
C PHE A 247 -4.65 4.79 -10.92
N ALA A 248 -3.54 5.20 -11.53
CA ALA A 248 -3.53 5.95 -12.78
C ALA A 248 -3.77 5.05 -14.01
N GLY A 249 -4.30 5.63 -15.07
CA GLY A 249 -4.59 4.88 -16.31
C GLY A 249 -3.34 4.50 -17.10
N HIS A 250 -2.31 5.33 -17.04
CA HIS A 250 -1.03 5.07 -17.70
C HIS A 250 0.12 5.66 -16.90
N VAL A 251 1.17 4.88 -16.69
CA VAL A 251 2.38 5.30 -15.96
C VAL A 251 3.61 4.91 -16.75
N THR A 252 4.40 5.91 -17.12
CA THR A 252 5.73 5.72 -17.71
C THR A 252 6.80 6.14 -16.71
N LEU A 253 7.85 5.35 -16.57
CA LEU A 253 9.06 5.72 -15.83
C LEU A 253 10.19 6.01 -16.80
N LEU A 254 10.58 7.28 -16.89
CA LEU A 254 11.80 7.69 -17.55
C LEU A 254 12.93 7.80 -16.52
N SER A 255 13.99 7.03 -16.71
CA SER A 255 15.15 7.05 -15.83
C SER A 255 16.44 6.67 -16.58
N MET A 256 17.57 6.72 -15.87
CA MET A 256 18.87 6.28 -16.36
C MET A 256 19.41 5.17 -15.47
N MET A 257 20.10 4.23 -16.10
CA MET A 257 20.80 3.12 -15.43
C MET A 257 22.19 2.94 -16.01
N GLY A 258 23.07 2.32 -15.26
CA GLY A 258 24.31 1.75 -15.77
C GLY A 258 24.06 0.57 -16.73
N GLN A 259 25.12 -0.17 -17.04
CA GLN A 259 25.07 -1.29 -18.00
C GLN A 259 24.79 -2.65 -17.33
N GLU A 260 24.29 -2.67 -16.09
CA GLU A 260 23.99 -3.90 -15.32
C GLU A 260 22.76 -4.62 -15.90
N GLN A 261 22.96 -5.57 -16.80
CA GLN A 261 21.88 -6.27 -17.53
C GLN A 261 21.01 -7.15 -16.62
N ASP A 262 21.57 -7.73 -15.56
CA ASP A 262 20.85 -8.51 -14.56
C ASP A 262 19.84 -7.64 -13.80
N ILE A 263 20.25 -6.44 -13.38
CA ILE A 263 19.37 -5.47 -12.71
C ILE A 263 18.26 -5.00 -13.65
N LEU A 264 18.61 -4.66 -14.90
CA LEU A 264 17.61 -4.25 -15.89
C LEU A 264 16.56 -5.33 -16.15
N ALA A 265 16.98 -6.60 -16.25
CA ALA A 265 16.07 -7.72 -16.41
C ALA A 265 15.13 -7.92 -15.20
N GLU A 266 15.63 -7.71 -13.99
CA GLU A 266 14.82 -7.75 -12.78
C GLU A 266 13.83 -6.58 -12.70
N VAL A 267 14.26 -5.36 -13.03
CA VAL A 267 13.39 -4.18 -13.09
C VAL A 267 12.24 -4.43 -14.07
N LYS A 268 12.55 -4.90 -15.29
CA LYS A 268 11.50 -5.22 -16.29
C LYS A 268 10.48 -6.24 -15.79
N ARG A 269 10.93 -7.27 -15.08
CA ARG A 269 10.03 -8.29 -14.50
C ARG A 269 9.20 -7.76 -13.33
N GLY A 270 9.77 -6.85 -12.52
CA GLY A 270 9.14 -6.29 -11.33
C GLY A 270 8.13 -5.18 -11.59
N MET A 271 8.02 -4.71 -12.86
CA MET A 271 7.23 -3.52 -13.23
C MET A 271 6.22 -3.82 -14.36
N PRO A 272 5.34 -4.86 -14.26
CA PRO A 272 4.50 -5.31 -15.36
C PRO A 272 3.45 -4.28 -15.81
N HIS A 273 3.11 -3.30 -14.95
CA HIS A 273 2.07 -2.28 -15.21
C HIS A 273 2.65 -0.87 -15.38
N VAL A 274 3.97 -0.77 -15.56
CA VAL A 274 4.67 0.50 -15.79
C VAL A 274 5.41 0.41 -17.11
N GLU A 275 5.22 1.38 -17.98
CA GLU A 275 6.04 1.54 -19.16
C GLU A 275 7.43 2.02 -18.76
N LEU A 276 8.47 1.30 -19.16
CA LEU A 276 9.86 1.60 -18.79
C LEU A 276 10.61 2.22 -19.95
N ASP A 277 10.97 3.47 -19.83
CA ASP A 277 11.85 4.21 -20.73
C ASP A 277 13.19 4.43 -20.04
N ILE A 278 14.11 3.47 -20.19
CA ILE A 278 15.37 3.43 -19.46
C ILE A 278 16.53 3.73 -20.40
N VAL A 279 17.19 4.86 -20.16
CA VAL A 279 18.42 5.24 -20.85
C VAL A 279 19.61 4.55 -20.16
N GLN A 280 20.33 3.70 -20.90
CA GLN A 280 21.56 3.08 -20.38
C GLN A 280 22.77 3.95 -20.72
N GLU A 281 23.53 4.33 -19.69
CA GLU A 281 24.74 5.13 -19.83
C GLU A 281 25.93 4.42 -19.14
N LYS A 282 27.08 4.33 -19.85
CA LYS A 282 28.23 3.52 -19.42
C LYS A 282 28.94 4.02 -18.15
N HIS A 283 28.89 5.33 -17.90
CA HIS A 283 29.52 5.96 -16.74
C HIS A 283 28.54 6.17 -15.57
N PHE A 284 27.25 5.94 -15.81
CA PHE A 284 26.23 5.99 -14.76
C PHE A 284 26.30 4.71 -13.90
N ILE A 285 26.17 4.88 -12.60
CA ILE A 285 26.12 3.76 -11.66
C ILE A 285 24.70 3.65 -11.13
N THR A 286 24.04 2.53 -11.40
CA THR A 286 22.73 2.25 -10.81
C THR A 286 22.85 2.18 -9.29
N PRO A 287 22.13 3.04 -8.52
CA PRO A 287 22.15 3.02 -7.06
C PRO A 287 21.69 1.68 -6.48
N VAL A 288 22.57 1.03 -5.70
CA VAL A 288 22.25 -0.19 -4.95
C VAL A 288 22.54 0.05 -3.47
N LYS A 289 21.51 -0.13 -2.63
CA LYS A 289 21.62 0.01 -1.17
C LYS A 289 21.53 -1.36 -0.52
N MET A 290 22.66 -1.92 -0.16
CA MET A 290 22.77 -3.24 0.50
C MET A 290 22.63 -3.06 2.01
N ARG A 291 21.61 -3.69 2.61
CA ARG A 291 21.38 -3.71 4.05
C ARG A 291 21.64 -5.10 4.58
N TYR A 292 22.63 -5.23 5.45
CA TYR A 292 22.96 -6.48 6.11
C TYR A 292 22.15 -6.60 7.40
N LEU A 293 21.36 -7.66 7.46
CA LEU A 293 20.37 -7.90 8.53
C LEU A 293 20.68 -9.21 9.25
N LYS A 294 20.48 -9.23 10.56
CA LYS A 294 20.39 -10.48 11.33
C LYS A 294 18.97 -10.69 11.84
N GLN A 295 18.52 -11.93 11.86
CA GLN A 295 17.25 -12.29 12.50
C GLN A 295 17.42 -12.33 14.02
N HIS A 296 16.53 -11.68 14.74
CA HIS A 296 16.50 -11.79 16.20
C HIS A 296 15.83 -13.11 16.60
N HIS A 297 16.56 -13.98 17.32
CA HIS A 297 16.12 -15.35 17.63
C HIS A 297 14.80 -15.46 18.42
N LEU A 298 14.38 -14.39 19.13
CA LEU A 298 13.23 -14.40 20.02
C LEU A 298 12.00 -13.63 19.51
N ARG A 299 12.12 -12.78 18.49
CA ARG A 299 11.06 -11.82 18.12
C ARG A 299 10.59 -11.86 16.68
N HIS A 300 11.13 -12.71 15.81
CA HIS A 300 10.90 -12.67 14.35
C HIS A 300 11.13 -11.27 13.72
N GLU A 301 11.91 -10.42 14.39
CA GLU A 301 12.31 -9.10 13.95
C GLU A 301 13.70 -9.17 13.33
N TYR A 302 13.98 -8.27 12.38
CA TYR A 302 15.30 -8.13 11.77
C TYR A 302 15.99 -6.90 12.34
N GLU A 303 17.26 -7.07 12.70
CA GLU A 303 18.14 -6.00 13.17
C GLU A 303 19.18 -5.69 12.09
N LYS A 304 19.28 -4.40 11.72
CA LYS A 304 20.28 -3.96 10.75
C LYS A 304 21.66 -3.90 11.40
N LEU A 305 22.60 -4.63 10.81
CA LEU A 305 24.00 -4.63 11.24
C LEU A 305 24.76 -3.42 10.68
N PHE A 306 24.75 -3.27 9.37
CA PHE A 306 25.35 -2.16 8.63
C PHE A 306 24.76 -2.07 7.22
N SER A 307 25.14 -1.02 6.48
CA SER A 307 24.75 -0.86 5.07
C SER A 307 25.99 -0.57 4.22
N VAL A 308 25.97 -1.07 3.00
CA VAL A 308 26.96 -0.76 1.95
C VAL A 308 26.19 -0.20 0.75
N ASN A 309 26.59 0.97 0.27
CA ASN A 309 25.92 1.64 -0.84
C ASN A 309 26.86 1.67 -2.05
N LYS A 310 26.36 1.22 -3.23
CA LYS A 310 26.98 1.45 -4.53
C LYS A 310 26.31 2.67 -5.14
N LEU A 311 27.00 3.79 -5.19
CA LEU A 311 26.48 5.08 -5.62
C LEU A 311 27.50 5.75 -6.56
N LEU A 312 27.00 6.60 -7.44
CA LEU A 312 27.83 7.49 -8.24
C LEU A 312 28.38 8.62 -7.35
N ASP A 313 29.68 8.83 -7.36
CA ASP A 313 30.31 9.94 -6.65
C ASP A 313 30.34 11.23 -7.50
N THR A 314 30.72 12.34 -6.87
CA THR A 314 30.75 13.65 -7.52
C THR A 314 31.69 13.70 -8.72
N ASP A 315 32.81 12.98 -8.69
CA ASP A 315 33.78 12.94 -9.80
C ASP A 315 33.27 12.05 -10.94
N GLY A 316 32.61 10.94 -10.61
CA GLY A 316 31.95 10.09 -11.59
C GLY A 316 30.84 10.82 -12.34
N MET A 317 30.06 11.65 -11.65
CA MET A 317 28.97 12.46 -12.27
C MET A 317 29.45 13.35 -13.41
N LYS A 318 30.69 13.85 -13.36
CA LYS A 318 31.26 14.68 -14.42
C LYS A 318 31.47 13.95 -15.74
N ASN A 319 31.51 12.61 -15.72
CA ASN A 319 31.75 11.77 -16.90
C ASN A 319 30.45 11.24 -17.52
N VAL A 320 29.29 11.47 -16.90
CA VAL A 320 27.99 10.98 -17.38
C VAL A 320 27.51 11.85 -18.55
N ASP A 321 27.13 11.21 -19.64
CA ASP A 321 26.50 11.88 -20.78
C ASP A 321 24.96 11.91 -20.63
N TYR A 322 24.43 13.05 -20.27
CA TYR A 322 22.98 13.27 -20.12
C TYR A 322 22.25 13.61 -21.43
N SER A 323 22.94 13.75 -22.55
CA SER A 323 22.36 14.28 -23.79
C SER A 323 21.21 13.43 -24.32
N CYS A 324 21.33 12.11 -24.28
CA CYS A 324 20.26 11.20 -24.69
C CYS A 324 19.05 11.29 -23.75
N PHE A 325 19.29 11.28 -22.44
CA PHE A 325 18.25 11.42 -21.42
C PHE A 325 17.50 12.74 -21.55
N LYS A 326 18.24 13.85 -21.69
CA LYS A 326 17.68 15.19 -21.85
C LYS A 326 16.75 15.28 -23.08
N ARG A 327 17.24 14.80 -24.22
CA ARG A 327 16.43 14.79 -25.47
C ARG A 327 15.16 13.97 -25.27
N ARG A 328 15.27 12.75 -24.74
CA ARG A 328 14.13 11.89 -24.51
C ARG A 328 13.11 12.54 -23.59
N LEU A 329 13.60 13.17 -22.49
CA LEU A 329 12.78 13.91 -21.55
C LEU A 329 12.02 15.07 -22.25
N GLU A 330 12.73 15.86 -23.04
CA GLU A 330 12.13 16.99 -23.79
C GLU A 330 11.05 16.55 -24.78
N ASP A 331 11.25 15.38 -25.42
CA ASP A 331 10.33 14.85 -26.41
C ASP A 331 9.02 14.38 -25.78
N ILE A 332 9.05 13.77 -24.57
CA ILE A 332 7.86 13.10 -24.02
C ILE A 332 7.11 13.94 -22.96
N LEU A 333 7.75 14.93 -22.31
CA LEU A 333 7.13 15.72 -21.23
C LEU A 333 5.73 16.25 -21.57
N PRO A 334 5.45 16.79 -22.79
CA PRO A 334 4.14 17.36 -23.09
C PRO A 334 3.00 16.35 -23.22
N ASP A 335 3.30 15.06 -23.33
CA ASP A 335 2.30 13.99 -23.59
C ASP A 335 1.60 13.49 -22.32
N TYR A 336 2.00 13.99 -21.15
CA TYR A 336 1.52 13.56 -19.86
C TYR A 336 0.74 14.65 -19.12
N ASP A 337 -0.21 14.24 -18.29
CA ASP A 337 -0.98 15.16 -17.46
C ASP A 337 -0.16 15.66 -16.27
N VAL A 338 0.76 14.85 -15.74
CA VAL A 338 1.62 15.16 -14.59
C VAL A 338 3.00 14.52 -14.72
N VAL A 339 4.01 15.27 -14.31
CA VAL A 339 5.40 14.82 -14.17
C VAL A 339 5.73 14.68 -12.69
N VAL A 340 6.03 13.46 -12.26
CA VAL A 340 6.33 13.09 -10.87
C VAL A 340 7.84 12.91 -10.71
N VAL A 341 8.47 13.92 -10.12
CA VAL A 341 9.92 13.91 -9.88
C VAL A 341 10.23 13.18 -8.56
N CYS A 342 11.11 12.19 -8.63
CA CYS A 342 11.59 11.38 -7.51
C CYS A 342 13.11 11.55 -7.38
N ASP A 343 13.52 12.57 -6.67
CA ASP A 343 14.91 13.04 -6.59
C ASP A 343 15.57 12.62 -5.27
N TYR A 344 16.36 11.55 -5.33
CA TYR A 344 17.11 11.05 -4.18
C TYR A 344 18.56 11.54 -4.16
N GLY A 345 18.96 12.41 -5.11
CA GLY A 345 20.30 12.99 -5.18
C GLY A 345 21.39 11.99 -5.53
N HIS A 346 21.07 10.99 -6.36
CA HIS A 346 22.04 10.00 -6.81
C HIS A 346 22.60 10.26 -8.21
N GLY A 347 22.45 11.50 -8.71
CA GLY A 347 23.12 11.98 -9.90
C GLY A 347 22.28 11.99 -11.18
N LEU A 348 21.03 11.53 -11.15
CA LEU A 348 20.16 11.54 -12.32
C LEU A 348 19.73 12.94 -12.75
N LEU A 349 19.50 13.84 -11.79
CA LEU A 349 18.87 15.15 -12.01
C LEU A 349 19.84 16.32 -11.73
N PRO A 350 20.83 16.58 -12.62
CA PRO A 350 21.63 17.79 -12.57
C PRO A 350 20.78 19.02 -12.90
N VAL A 351 21.30 20.21 -12.58
CA VAL A 351 20.54 21.49 -12.66
C VAL A 351 19.94 21.74 -14.04
N ASP A 352 20.65 21.45 -15.11
CA ASP A 352 20.18 21.65 -16.49
C ASP A 352 19.00 20.73 -16.86
N ILE A 353 18.95 19.50 -16.33
CA ILE A 353 17.80 18.59 -16.46
C ILE A 353 16.62 19.13 -15.63
N ILE A 354 16.86 19.56 -14.40
CA ILE A 354 15.82 20.17 -13.56
C ILE A 354 15.17 21.36 -14.28
N ARG A 355 15.96 22.23 -14.92
CA ARG A 355 15.42 23.41 -15.66
C ARG A 355 14.51 22.98 -16.82
N VAL A 356 14.88 21.93 -17.56
CA VAL A 356 14.01 21.39 -18.63
C VAL A 356 12.67 20.91 -18.07
N ILE A 357 12.69 20.20 -16.94
CA ILE A 357 11.47 19.74 -16.29
C ILE A 357 10.61 20.93 -15.84
N GLU A 358 11.22 21.90 -15.15
CA GLU A 358 10.53 23.11 -14.69
C GLU A 358 9.89 23.92 -15.82
N GLU A 359 10.53 23.98 -17.00
CA GLU A 359 10.06 24.74 -18.15
C GLU A 359 8.93 24.03 -18.91
N LYS A 360 9.01 22.69 -19.03
CA LYS A 360 8.17 21.92 -19.98
C LYS A 360 7.10 21.06 -19.33
N ALA A 361 7.18 20.75 -18.02
CA ALA A 361 6.19 19.93 -17.35
C ALA A 361 4.83 20.62 -17.32
N PRO A 362 3.74 19.98 -17.79
CA PRO A 362 2.39 20.57 -17.72
C PRO A 362 1.90 20.75 -16.29
N TYR A 363 2.17 19.79 -15.42
CA TYR A 363 1.96 19.84 -13.98
C TYR A 363 3.16 19.17 -13.29
N LEU A 364 3.85 19.86 -12.43
CA LEU A 364 5.10 19.42 -11.82
C LEU A 364 4.93 19.05 -10.36
N ALA A 365 5.09 17.76 -10.06
CA ALA A 365 5.16 17.23 -8.71
C ALA A 365 6.62 16.95 -8.33
N VAL A 366 7.05 17.41 -7.15
CA VAL A 366 8.44 17.26 -6.69
C VAL A 366 8.50 16.60 -5.32
N ASN A 367 9.26 15.51 -5.23
CA ASN A 367 9.77 14.96 -3.99
C ASN A 367 11.30 14.90 -4.09
N CYS A 368 11.97 15.69 -3.25
CA CYS A 368 13.42 15.78 -3.20
C CYS A 368 13.86 15.30 -1.82
N GLN A 369 14.36 14.07 -1.76
CA GLN A 369 14.70 13.41 -0.52
C GLN A 369 16.18 13.58 -0.16
N THR A 370 16.43 13.88 1.11
CA THR A 370 17.76 13.79 1.69
C THR A 370 17.97 12.41 2.31
N ASN A 371 19.18 11.89 2.23
CA ASN A 371 19.53 10.58 2.78
C ASN A 371 20.92 10.59 3.43
N SER A 372 21.34 9.47 4.02
CA SER A 372 22.61 9.39 4.75
C SER A 372 23.86 9.68 3.92
N SER A 373 23.79 9.56 2.60
CA SER A 373 24.93 9.83 1.70
C SER A 373 25.00 11.28 1.21
N ASN A 374 23.90 12.04 1.31
CA ASN A 374 23.81 13.42 0.82
C ASN A 374 23.06 14.36 1.76
N TYR A 375 23.10 14.07 3.07
CA TYR A 375 22.38 14.83 4.09
C TYR A 375 22.73 16.32 4.04
N GLY A 376 21.70 17.16 3.84
CA GLY A 376 21.85 18.62 3.70
C GLY A 376 22.40 19.10 2.36
N LEU A 377 22.75 18.21 1.44
CA LEU A 377 23.23 18.57 0.09
C LEU A 377 22.12 18.48 -0.96
N ASN A 378 21.25 17.47 -0.85
CA ASN A 378 20.08 17.32 -1.73
C ASN A 378 18.86 17.93 -1.05
N ILE A 379 18.62 19.22 -1.28
CA ILE A 379 17.52 19.97 -0.68
C ILE A 379 16.56 20.46 -1.76
N ILE A 380 15.27 20.52 -1.43
CA ILE A 380 14.20 20.82 -2.37
C ILE A 380 14.32 22.23 -2.98
N THR A 381 14.99 23.17 -2.30
CA THR A 381 15.21 24.55 -2.79
C THR A 381 16.17 24.64 -3.99
N LYS A 382 16.71 23.53 -4.49
CA LYS A 382 17.38 23.51 -5.80
C LYS A 382 16.38 23.63 -6.97
N TYR A 383 15.09 23.38 -6.72
CA TYR A 383 13.98 23.67 -7.63
C TYR A 383 13.50 25.10 -7.45
N ASN A 384 13.14 25.79 -8.55
CA ASN A 384 12.58 27.15 -8.52
C ASN A 384 11.05 27.13 -8.45
N LYS A 385 10.42 26.08 -8.96
CA LYS A 385 8.96 25.92 -8.94
C LYS A 385 8.55 24.45 -8.86
N ALA A 386 7.35 24.25 -8.33
CA ALA A 386 6.61 22.99 -8.40
C ALA A 386 5.12 23.34 -8.24
N ASP A 387 4.22 22.61 -8.89
CA ASP A 387 2.78 22.76 -8.64
C ASP A 387 2.41 22.09 -7.32
N ILE A 388 3.08 20.99 -7.01
CA ILE A 388 2.96 20.26 -5.73
C ILE A 388 4.33 19.77 -5.27
N PHE A 389 4.54 19.76 -3.95
CA PHE A 389 5.64 19.04 -3.35
C PHE A 389 5.22 18.30 -2.06
N VAL A 390 5.96 17.23 -1.75
CA VAL A 390 5.84 16.50 -0.48
C VAL A 390 7.24 16.36 0.12
N VAL A 391 7.36 16.66 1.42
CA VAL A 391 8.61 16.54 2.19
C VAL A 391 8.33 15.89 3.54
N ASP A 392 9.35 15.34 4.17
CA ASP A 392 9.27 14.97 5.59
C ASP A 392 9.61 16.16 6.50
N GLU A 393 9.40 16.01 7.82
CA GLU A 393 9.66 17.05 8.82
C GLU A 393 11.12 17.54 8.80
N ARG A 394 12.08 16.64 8.53
CA ARG A 394 13.51 16.99 8.49
C ARG A 394 13.83 17.76 7.22
N GLU A 395 13.33 17.29 6.10
CA GLU A 395 13.49 17.92 4.78
C GLU A 395 12.87 19.32 4.75
N LEU A 396 11.71 19.50 5.39
CA LEU A 396 11.08 20.81 5.56
C LEU A 396 11.98 21.80 6.32
N LYS A 397 12.69 21.35 7.34
CA LYS A 397 13.55 22.20 8.20
C LYS A 397 14.90 22.51 7.57
N LEU A 398 15.41 21.69 6.66
CA LEU A 398 16.75 21.84 6.08
C LEU A 398 17.00 23.23 5.43
N PRO A 399 16.10 23.81 4.61
CA PRO A 399 16.32 25.11 4.01
C PRO A 399 16.36 26.28 5.00
N PHE A 400 15.78 26.10 6.17
CA PHE A 400 15.54 27.17 7.14
C PHE A 400 16.44 27.11 8.37
N GLY A 401 17.21 26.04 8.55
CA GLY A 401 18.07 25.83 9.71
C GLY A 401 17.28 25.80 11.02
N GLN A 402 17.74 26.57 12.02
CA GLN A 402 17.12 26.62 13.37
C GLN A 402 16.15 27.79 13.54
N LEU A 403 15.35 28.11 12.52
CA LEU A 403 14.32 29.15 12.68
C LEU A 403 13.26 28.70 13.69
N PRO A 404 12.86 29.57 14.65
CA PRO A 404 11.82 29.26 15.62
C PRO A 404 10.42 29.41 15.00
N CYS A 405 10.12 28.56 14.02
CA CYS A 405 8.84 28.52 13.30
C CYS A 405 8.19 27.14 13.45
N THR A 406 6.86 27.12 13.42
CA THR A 406 6.08 25.89 13.38
C THR A 406 6.21 25.21 12.00
N GLU A 407 5.91 23.91 11.93
CA GLU A 407 5.89 23.18 10.66
C GLU A 407 4.92 23.82 9.66
N SER A 408 3.79 24.33 10.12
CA SER A 408 2.81 25.07 9.32
C SER A 408 3.42 26.33 8.69
N GLU A 409 4.12 27.16 9.47
CA GLU A 409 4.77 28.39 8.97
C GLU A 409 5.92 28.08 8.00
N LEU A 410 6.70 27.02 8.27
CA LEU A 410 7.78 26.59 7.38
C LEU A 410 7.23 26.05 6.06
N LEU A 411 6.11 25.30 6.10
CA LEU A 411 5.45 24.78 4.91
C LEU A 411 4.97 25.91 3.99
N GLU A 412 4.35 26.96 4.56
CA GLU A 412 3.92 28.12 3.79
C GLU A 412 5.10 28.90 3.18
N LYS A 413 6.20 29.06 3.93
CA LYS A 413 7.42 29.67 3.40
C LYS A 413 7.98 28.88 2.23
N LEU A 414 8.09 27.57 2.38
CA LEU A 414 8.62 26.69 1.33
C LEU A 414 7.69 26.67 0.11
N LYS A 415 6.36 26.64 0.33
CA LYS A 415 5.36 26.73 -0.73
C LYS A 415 5.50 28.03 -1.54
N THR A 416 5.71 29.15 -0.86
CA THR A 416 5.97 30.45 -1.51
C THR A 416 7.27 30.45 -2.31
N MET A 417 8.35 29.85 -1.75
CA MET A 417 9.66 29.77 -2.44
C MET A 417 9.58 28.95 -3.72
N LEU A 418 8.81 27.86 -3.72
CA LEU A 418 8.64 26.96 -4.86
C LEU A 418 7.45 27.36 -5.76
N GLN A 419 6.75 28.46 -5.44
CA GLN A 419 5.54 28.91 -6.16
C GLN A 419 4.49 27.82 -6.27
N ALA A 420 4.40 26.93 -5.25
CA ALA A 420 3.54 25.76 -5.29
C ALA A 420 2.10 26.09 -4.90
N GLU A 421 1.15 25.43 -5.55
CA GLU A 421 -0.26 25.50 -5.15
C GLU A 421 -0.56 24.53 -4.01
N TYR A 422 -0.01 23.31 -4.07
CA TYR A 422 -0.17 22.27 -3.08
C TYR A 422 1.15 21.93 -2.40
N ALA A 423 1.10 21.70 -1.10
CA ALA A 423 2.26 21.26 -0.33
C ALA A 423 1.85 20.33 0.80
N TRP A 424 2.64 19.28 1.06
CA TRP A 424 2.46 18.41 2.22
C TRP A 424 3.78 18.19 2.97
N VAL A 425 3.65 18.13 4.30
CA VAL A 425 4.70 17.61 5.17
C VAL A 425 4.21 16.39 5.93
N THR A 426 4.97 15.30 5.88
CA THR A 426 4.73 14.11 6.69
C THR A 426 5.43 14.24 8.03
N LEU A 427 4.69 13.98 9.13
CA LEU A 427 5.12 14.19 10.51
C LEU A 427 5.27 12.87 11.30
N GLY A 428 5.42 11.76 10.60
CA GLY A 428 5.54 10.43 11.18
C GLY A 428 4.35 10.05 12.07
N ALA A 429 4.57 9.79 13.35
CA ALA A 429 3.52 9.42 14.30
C ALA A 429 2.47 10.53 14.56
N LYS A 430 2.74 11.77 14.15
CA LYS A 430 1.80 12.90 14.25
C LYS A 430 0.88 13.00 13.01
N GLY A 431 1.11 12.18 11.97
CA GLY A 431 0.34 12.21 10.74
C GLY A 431 0.92 13.11 9.66
N ALA A 432 0.11 13.97 9.06
CA ALA A 432 0.52 14.86 7.97
C ALA A 432 -0.22 16.20 8.02
N LEU A 433 0.44 17.23 7.50
CA LEU A 433 -0.13 18.55 7.28
C LEU A 433 -0.07 18.88 5.79
N GLY A 434 -1.21 19.25 5.21
CA GLY A 434 -1.35 19.74 3.85
C GLY A 434 -1.66 21.24 3.81
N SER A 435 -1.25 21.87 2.71
CA SER A 435 -1.57 23.28 2.41
C SER A 435 -1.93 23.43 0.93
N ALA A 436 -3.03 24.15 0.64
CA ALA A 436 -3.46 24.52 -0.72
C ALA A 436 -4.07 25.92 -0.70
N GLY A 437 -3.56 26.81 -1.55
CA GLY A 437 -3.93 28.23 -1.48
C GLY A 437 -3.68 28.79 -0.07
N ASN A 438 -4.73 29.25 0.61
CA ASN A 438 -4.71 29.74 2.00
C ASN A 438 -5.32 28.75 3.00
N ILE A 439 -5.58 27.51 2.58
CA ILE A 439 -6.22 26.49 3.41
C ILE A 439 -5.16 25.50 3.88
N GLN A 440 -5.25 25.08 5.14
CA GLN A 440 -4.46 24.00 5.69
C GLN A 440 -5.37 22.89 6.20
N ALA A 441 -4.91 21.65 6.06
CA ALA A 441 -5.59 20.46 6.57
C ALA A 441 -4.56 19.57 7.29
N GLN A 442 -4.85 19.22 8.53
CA GLN A 442 -4.04 18.29 9.30
C GLN A 442 -4.80 16.97 9.42
N MET A 443 -4.10 15.86 9.23
CA MET A 443 -4.63 14.52 9.41
C MET A 443 -3.75 13.76 10.39
N PRO A 444 -4.29 13.24 11.51
CA PRO A 444 -3.53 12.43 12.45
C PRO A 444 -3.06 11.12 11.83
N ALA A 445 -2.05 10.47 12.42
CA ALA A 445 -1.58 9.17 11.97
C ALA A 445 -2.68 8.10 12.17
N VAL A 446 -3.07 7.42 11.09
CA VAL A 446 -4.22 6.49 11.10
C VAL A 446 -3.86 5.06 11.51
N THR A 447 -2.65 4.82 11.99
CA THR A 447 -2.21 3.49 12.47
C THR A 447 -1.48 3.58 13.80
N LEU A 448 -1.75 2.58 14.66
CA LEU A 448 -1.05 2.42 15.95
C LEU A 448 0.11 1.41 15.86
N HIS A 449 0.13 0.56 14.83
CA HIS A 449 1.10 -0.51 14.67
C HIS A 449 1.91 -0.31 13.40
N VAL A 450 3.21 -0.15 13.55
CA VAL A 450 4.16 0.05 12.45
C VAL A 450 5.15 -1.10 12.44
N LYS A 451 5.24 -1.81 11.31
CA LYS A 451 6.24 -2.88 11.09
C LYS A 451 7.52 -2.33 10.48
N ASP A 452 7.36 -1.45 9.48
CA ASP A 452 8.46 -0.85 8.75
C ASP A 452 8.00 0.49 8.18
N THR A 453 8.82 1.53 8.30
CA THR A 453 8.51 2.87 7.78
C THR A 453 9.03 3.10 6.36
N VAL A 454 9.81 2.16 5.81
CA VAL A 454 10.42 2.29 4.48
C VAL A 454 9.33 2.35 3.39
N GLY A 455 9.35 3.42 2.58
CA GLY A 455 8.43 3.65 1.48
C GLY A 455 7.06 4.21 1.87
N ALA A 456 6.81 4.52 3.16
CA ALA A 456 5.57 5.18 3.58
C ALA A 456 5.42 6.58 2.95
N GLY A 457 6.51 7.35 2.92
CA GLY A 457 6.56 8.66 2.24
C GLY A 457 6.33 8.55 0.73
N ASP A 458 6.87 7.50 0.09
CA ASP A 458 6.69 7.25 -1.35
C ASP A 458 5.21 6.96 -1.69
N ALA A 459 4.53 6.15 -0.86
CA ALA A 459 3.10 5.88 -0.99
C ALA A 459 2.25 7.12 -0.74
N PHE A 460 2.59 7.91 0.29
CA PHE A 460 1.94 9.19 0.56
C PHE A 460 2.08 10.13 -0.64
N TYR A 461 3.29 10.34 -1.13
CA TYR A 461 3.59 11.20 -2.26
C TYR A 461 2.80 10.81 -3.51
N ALA A 462 2.79 9.53 -3.87
CA ALA A 462 2.07 9.04 -5.04
C ALA A 462 0.57 9.42 -5.00
N LEU A 463 -0.10 9.23 -3.85
CA LEU A 463 -1.53 9.53 -3.72
C LEU A 463 -1.83 11.02 -3.53
N ALA A 464 -0.94 11.79 -2.89
CA ALA A 464 -1.02 13.24 -2.80
C ALA A 464 -0.99 13.89 -4.19
N VAL A 465 -0.07 13.43 -5.06
CA VAL A 465 0.04 13.91 -6.45
C VAL A 465 -1.24 13.65 -7.24
N LEU A 466 -1.75 12.41 -7.27
CA LEU A 466 -2.99 12.11 -8.01
C LEU A 466 -4.17 12.94 -7.49
N SER A 467 -4.23 13.12 -6.17
CA SER A 467 -5.29 13.91 -5.53
C SER A 467 -5.23 15.39 -5.93
N SER A 468 -4.03 15.99 -5.98
CA SER A 468 -3.86 17.40 -6.37
C SER A 468 -4.20 17.63 -7.84
N VAL A 469 -3.74 16.75 -8.76
CA VAL A 469 -4.05 16.85 -10.20
C VAL A 469 -5.56 16.78 -10.45
N CYS A 470 -6.27 15.93 -9.68
CA CYS A 470 -7.73 15.84 -9.75
C CYS A 470 -8.47 16.89 -8.93
N SER A 471 -7.78 17.87 -8.33
CA SER A 471 -8.35 18.94 -7.51
C SER A 471 -9.25 18.43 -6.38
N ILE A 472 -8.88 17.31 -5.76
CA ILE A 472 -9.60 16.76 -4.61
C ILE A 472 -9.46 17.72 -3.42
N PRO A 473 -10.54 17.96 -2.64
CA PRO A 473 -10.48 18.80 -1.46
C PRO A 473 -9.32 18.42 -0.54
N LEU A 474 -8.59 19.41 -0.03
CA LEU A 474 -7.30 19.23 0.65
C LEU A 474 -7.38 18.24 1.83
N ASP A 475 -8.44 18.29 2.62
CA ASP A 475 -8.64 17.39 3.76
C ASP A 475 -8.86 15.94 3.32
N ILE A 476 -9.63 15.71 2.26
CA ILE A 476 -9.81 14.38 1.65
C ILE A 476 -8.50 13.91 1.00
N ALA A 477 -7.79 14.77 0.27
CA ALA A 477 -6.50 14.46 -0.33
C ALA A 477 -5.48 14.06 0.73
N THR A 478 -5.44 14.79 1.88
CA THR A 478 -4.57 14.48 3.02
C THR A 478 -4.93 13.16 3.67
N LEU A 479 -6.24 12.85 3.82
CA LEU A 479 -6.70 11.54 4.30
C LEU A 479 -6.25 10.42 3.39
N VAL A 480 -6.51 10.53 2.07
CA VAL A 480 -6.16 9.49 1.07
C VAL A 480 -4.65 9.19 1.07
N ALA A 481 -3.82 10.25 1.06
CA ALA A 481 -2.36 10.11 1.09
C ALA A 481 -1.86 9.50 2.41
N ASN A 482 -2.42 9.94 3.55
CA ASN A 482 -2.05 9.44 4.88
C ASN A 482 -2.43 7.96 5.07
N VAL A 483 -3.60 7.54 4.57
CA VAL A 483 -4.02 6.13 4.56
C VAL A 483 -3.09 5.28 3.69
N ALA A 484 -2.65 5.78 2.53
CA ALA A 484 -1.68 5.08 1.69
C ALA A 484 -0.34 4.87 2.43
N GLY A 485 0.18 5.90 3.09
CA GLY A 485 1.35 5.81 3.95
C GLY A 485 1.16 4.78 5.07
N ALA A 486 0.02 4.79 5.75
CA ALA A 486 -0.29 3.86 6.84
C ALA A 486 -0.38 2.39 6.37
N ILE A 487 -1.00 2.12 5.22
CA ILE A 487 -1.01 0.76 4.62
C ILE A 487 0.42 0.29 4.39
N LYS A 488 1.27 1.18 3.86
CA LYS A 488 2.67 0.86 3.55
C LYS A 488 3.48 0.52 4.79
N THR A 489 3.25 1.17 5.94
CA THR A 489 3.97 0.86 7.19
C THR A 489 3.73 -0.55 7.73
N ASN A 490 2.71 -1.26 7.25
CA ASN A 490 2.44 -2.65 7.60
C ASN A 490 3.13 -3.67 6.66
N LEU A 491 3.80 -3.20 5.62
CA LEU A 491 4.54 -4.02 4.65
C LEU A 491 6.04 -3.87 4.89
N VAL A 492 6.77 -4.99 4.87
CA VAL A 492 8.24 -4.95 5.03
C VAL A 492 8.89 -4.50 3.72
N GLY A 493 9.77 -3.52 3.79
CA GLY A 493 10.49 -2.97 2.65
C GLY A 493 9.55 -2.58 1.50
N ASN A 494 10.07 -2.49 0.28
CA ASN A 494 9.25 -2.25 -0.92
C ASN A 494 8.69 -3.55 -1.55
N SER A 495 8.31 -4.54 -0.72
CA SER A 495 7.81 -5.84 -1.20
C SER A 495 6.52 -5.74 -2.01
N LYS A 496 5.60 -4.85 -1.62
CA LYS A 496 4.31 -4.63 -2.31
C LYS A 496 3.98 -3.14 -2.39
N SER A 497 3.27 -2.76 -3.45
CA SER A 497 2.65 -1.43 -3.58
C SER A 497 1.25 -1.40 -2.94
N VAL A 498 0.79 -0.21 -2.56
CA VAL A 498 -0.59 0.01 -2.08
C VAL A 498 -1.56 -0.36 -3.19
N GLN A 499 -2.54 -1.21 -2.87
CA GLN A 499 -3.59 -1.60 -3.80
C GLN A 499 -4.82 -0.71 -3.60
N LYS A 500 -5.52 -0.38 -4.71
CA LYS A 500 -6.73 0.46 -4.68
C LYS A 500 -7.81 -0.11 -3.75
N VAL A 501 -8.02 -1.42 -3.81
CA VAL A 501 -8.99 -2.12 -2.95
C VAL A 501 -8.67 -1.97 -1.47
N ASP A 502 -7.38 -2.02 -1.10
CA ASP A 502 -6.94 -1.90 0.29
C ASP A 502 -7.12 -0.49 0.80
N LEU A 503 -6.76 0.50 -0.04
CA LEU A 503 -6.96 1.91 0.26
C LEU A 503 -8.44 2.22 0.50
N LEU A 504 -9.32 1.81 -0.41
CA LEU A 504 -10.77 2.06 -0.31
C LEU A 504 -11.38 1.38 0.92
N LYS A 505 -10.98 0.14 1.24
CA LYS A 505 -11.45 -0.56 2.45
C LYS A 505 -11.04 0.17 3.72
N PHE A 506 -9.79 0.65 3.78
CA PHE A 506 -9.33 1.34 4.97
C PHE A 506 -9.97 2.72 5.13
N ILE A 507 -10.11 3.49 4.04
CA ILE A 507 -10.86 4.76 4.05
C ILE A 507 -12.31 4.53 4.49
N ASN A 508 -12.97 3.52 3.94
CA ASN A 508 -14.33 3.16 4.36
C ASN A 508 -14.41 2.77 5.84
N THR A 509 -13.39 2.11 6.37
CA THR A 509 -13.30 1.80 7.80
C THR A 509 -13.20 3.07 8.65
N ILE A 510 -12.38 4.04 8.25
CA ILE A 510 -12.24 5.32 8.95
C ILE A 510 -13.53 6.14 8.87
N LEU A 511 -14.08 6.31 7.68
CA LEU A 511 -15.22 7.20 7.46
C LEU A 511 -16.59 6.65 7.94
N ASN A 512 -16.67 5.39 8.36
CA ASN A 512 -17.89 4.78 8.90
C ASN A 512 -17.84 4.53 10.42
N VAL A 513 -16.97 5.23 11.14
CA VAL A 513 -16.91 5.20 12.62
C VAL A 513 -17.93 6.16 13.23
#